data_56b8a65e71939b78e400977f24aa7bf0
#
_entry.id   56b8a65e71939b78e400977f24aa7bf0
#
_cell.length_a   1.000
_cell.length_b   1.000
_cell.length_c   1.000
_cell.angle_alpha   90.00
_cell.angle_beta   90.00
_cell.angle_gamma   90.00
#
_symmetry.space_group_name_H-M   'P 1'
#
loop_
_entity.id
_entity.type
_entity.pdbx_description
1 polymer ?
#
loop_
_entity_poly.entity_id
_entity_poly.type
_entity_poly.pdbx_seq_one_letter_code
_entity_poly.pdbx_strand_id
1 'polypeptide(L)'
;MASGDIHEGGCLCGAMRFHAEQDHSRTATHCFCRICRKANGGTFVTWVAHTAESFAFTSGTPSMFHSSDLAERSFCGTCGGAMTFQAVGDPKGPPQVIWITLGSMDRPGDITPTHHIFTDDKPAWLQVDDELPRFPSQLPWLRTQDELARHTVPDTSYDDPQTGQLGNGDSFEGGCLCGALRYCATVGETPPTGHCHCGMCRKATGATLFSWIEIAAENFAFTRGEPRTFSSSHLAQRNFCETCGCQIAFRFSSDTEDGNESYWVPLGSADQPGLFAPTHQIFIRDRLPWLRLAGELREWPGQLSWAPSDDSLSSP
;
A
#
# COMPACT_ATOMS: atom_id res chain seq x y z
N MET A 1 22.99 -16.78 -24.46
CA MET A 1 22.18 -15.74 -23.74
C MET A 1 21.90 -16.32 -22.39
N ALA A 2 22.42 -15.72 -21.31
CA ALA A 2 22.09 -16.15 -19.96
C ALA A 2 20.57 -15.97 -19.78
N SER A 3 19.89 -17.00 -19.31
CA SER A 3 18.47 -16.90 -18.93
C SER A 3 18.38 -15.79 -17.87
N GLY A 4 17.82 -14.65 -18.24
CA GLY A 4 17.53 -13.58 -17.28
C GLY A 4 16.67 -14.16 -16.17
N ASP A 5 16.94 -13.83 -14.92
CA ASP A 5 16.08 -14.21 -13.81
C ASP A 5 14.68 -13.63 -14.08
N ILE A 6 13.64 -14.41 -13.86
CA ILE A 6 12.26 -13.99 -14.05
C ILE A 6 11.68 -13.62 -12.69
N HIS A 7 11.10 -12.44 -12.62
CA HIS A 7 10.29 -12.03 -11.48
C HIS A 7 8.83 -12.45 -11.71
N GLU A 8 8.32 -13.23 -10.81
CA GLU A 8 6.91 -13.62 -10.79
C GLU A 8 6.18 -12.94 -9.65
N GLY A 9 4.88 -12.78 -9.82
CA GLY A 9 4.04 -12.20 -8.80
C GLY A 9 2.56 -12.28 -9.15
N GLY A 10 1.75 -11.64 -8.32
CA GLY A 10 0.31 -11.59 -8.51
C GLY A 10 -0.42 -11.02 -7.30
N CYS A 11 -1.73 -11.01 -7.39
CA CYS A 11 -2.61 -10.50 -6.34
C CYS A 11 -2.80 -11.51 -5.20
N LEU A 12 -3.40 -11.06 -4.10
CA LEU A 12 -3.64 -11.87 -2.92
C LEU A 12 -4.49 -13.12 -3.19
N CYS A 13 -5.53 -13.01 -4.02
CA CYS A 13 -6.43 -14.15 -4.29
C CYS A 13 -5.91 -15.12 -5.37
N GLY A 14 -4.78 -14.83 -5.99
CA GLY A 14 -4.20 -15.65 -7.05
C GLY A 14 -4.88 -15.54 -8.43
N ALA A 15 -6.01 -14.82 -8.56
CA ALA A 15 -6.71 -14.67 -9.84
C ALA A 15 -5.88 -13.93 -10.89
N MET A 16 -4.97 -13.04 -10.44
CA MET A 16 -4.04 -12.30 -11.27
C MET A 16 -2.63 -12.80 -11.02
N ARG A 17 -1.94 -13.14 -12.10
CA ARG A 17 -0.52 -13.49 -12.09
C ARG A 17 0.21 -12.72 -13.18
N PHE A 18 1.49 -12.44 -12.95
CA PHE A 18 2.37 -11.83 -13.94
C PHE A 18 3.77 -12.43 -13.88
N HIS A 19 4.50 -12.23 -14.95
CA HIS A 19 5.96 -12.34 -14.97
C HIS A 19 6.59 -11.05 -15.51
N ALA A 20 7.84 -10.80 -15.15
CA ALA A 20 8.66 -9.75 -15.70
C ALA A 20 10.11 -10.28 -15.84
N GLU A 21 10.67 -10.17 -17.03
CA GLU A 21 12.07 -10.55 -17.24
C GLU A 21 12.98 -9.53 -16.57
N GLN A 22 14.07 -10.04 -16.02
CA GLN A 22 15.04 -9.21 -15.33
C GLN A 22 15.79 -8.33 -16.33
N ASP A 23 15.61 -7.02 -16.22
CA ASP A 23 16.42 -6.00 -16.89
C ASP A 23 17.50 -5.49 -15.94
N HIS A 24 18.75 -5.36 -16.41
CA HIS A 24 19.90 -4.91 -15.61
C HIS A 24 19.84 -3.41 -15.24
N SER A 25 18.92 -2.64 -15.80
CA SER A 25 18.70 -1.22 -15.51
C SER A 25 17.81 -0.95 -14.31
N ARG A 26 17.52 -1.97 -13.48
CA ARG A 26 16.49 -1.90 -12.47
C ARG A 26 16.70 -0.86 -11.41
N THR A 27 15.66 -0.08 -11.27
CA THR A 27 15.48 0.82 -10.16
C THR A 27 14.33 0.31 -9.31
N ALA A 28 14.57 0.07 -8.03
CA ALA A 28 13.52 -0.12 -7.04
C ALA A 28 13.47 1.13 -6.17
N THR A 29 12.30 1.75 -6.09
CA THR A 29 12.13 3.09 -5.52
C THR A 29 11.08 3.09 -4.43
N HIS A 30 11.43 3.58 -3.25
CA HIS A 30 10.44 3.92 -2.22
C HIS A 30 9.74 5.22 -2.58
N CYS A 31 8.43 5.17 -2.81
CA CYS A 31 7.60 6.33 -3.11
C CYS A 31 6.67 6.63 -1.94
N PHE A 32 6.81 7.83 -1.36
CA PHE A 32 5.98 8.29 -0.24
C PHE A 32 4.83 9.19 -0.66
N CYS A 33 4.70 9.51 -1.96
CA CYS A 33 3.72 10.47 -2.43
C CYS A 33 2.28 10.08 -2.02
N ARG A 34 1.48 11.08 -1.76
CA ARG A 34 0.09 10.93 -1.36
C ARG A 34 -0.73 10.09 -2.33
N ILE A 35 -0.51 10.26 -3.64
CA ILE A 35 -1.25 9.50 -4.66
C ILE A 35 -0.99 8.00 -4.51
N CYS A 36 0.28 7.59 -4.34
CA CYS A 36 0.62 6.19 -4.15
C CYS A 36 0.02 5.64 -2.85
N ARG A 37 0.09 6.40 -1.74
CA ARG A 37 -0.52 6.02 -0.47
C ARG A 37 -2.04 5.80 -0.61
N LYS A 38 -2.74 6.77 -1.19
CA LYS A 38 -4.20 6.72 -1.40
C LYS A 38 -4.63 5.68 -2.44
N ALA A 39 -3.77 5.32 -3.39
CA ALA A 39 -4.06 4.28 -4.36
C ALA A 39 -3.99 2.87 -3.75
N ASN A 40 -3.12 2.66 -2.79
CA ASN A 40 -2.80 1.34 -2.26
C ASN A 40 -3.31 1.11 -0.82
N GLY A 41 -3.49 2.18 -0.04
CA GLY A 41 -3.74 2.10 1.40
C GLY A 41 -2.46 1.91 2.23
N GLY A 42 -1.31 1.65 1.62
CA GLY A 42 -0.02 1.57 2.31
C GLY A 42 0.57 2.95 2.59
N THR A 43 1.43 3.07 3.60
CA THR A 43 2.09 4.34 3.95
C THR A 43 3.22 4.73 2.99
N PHE A 44 3.76 3.78 2.28
CA PHE A 44 4.60 3.96 1.10
C PHE A 44 4.57 2.72 0.22
N VAL A 45 4.98 2.87 -1.02
CA VAL A 45 5.04 1.77 -1.99
C VAL A 45 6.45 1.71 -2.55
N THR A 46 6.99 0.50 -2.66
CA THR A 46 8.21 0.28 -3.41
C THR A 46 7.84 -0.14 -4.83
N TRP A 47 8.27 0.65 -5.78
CA TRP A 47 8.07 0.40 -7.20
C TRP A 47 9.31 -0.21 -7.81
N VAL A 48 9.14 -1.25 -8.60
CA VAL A 48 10.22 -1.90 -9.36
C VAL A 48 10.01 -1.63 -10.83
N ALA A 49 10.97 -0.97 -11.46
CA ALA A 49 10.92 -0.61 -12.87
C ALA A 49 11.23 -1.81 -13.76
N HIS A 50 10.45 -1.98 -14.80
CA HIS A 50 10.67 -2.92 -15.91
C HIS A 50 10.31 -2.26 -17.23
N THR A 51 10.86 -2.75 -18.34
CA THR A 51 10.35 -2.35 -19.65
C THR A 51 8.98 -2.98 -19.86
N ALA A 52 8.06 -2.28 -20.51
CA ALA A 52 6.75 -2.83 -20.80
C ALA A 52 6.80 -4.12 -21.65
N GLU A 53 7.86 -4.24 -22.48
CA GLU A 53 8.09 -5.43 -23.32
C GLU A 53 8.49 -6.67 -22.51
N SER A 54 9.13 -6.47 -21.34
CA SER A 54 9.56 -7.57 -20.46
C SER A 54 8.48 -8.06 -19.51
N PHE A 55 7.34 -7.38 -19.47
CA PHE A 55 6.24 -7.64 -18.54
C PHE A 55 5.03 -8.26 -19.24
N ALA A 56 4.43 -9.27 -18.64
CA ALA A 56 3.14 -9.80 -19.08
C ALA A 56 2.30 -10.32 -17.91
N PHE A 57 1.00 -10.07 -17.96
CA PHE A 57 0.06 -10.83 -17.14
C PHE A 57 -0.07 -12.25 -17.70
N THR A 58 0.19 -13.25 -16.87
CA THR A 58 0.13 -14.67 -17.24
C THR A 58 -1.21 -15.31 -16.88
N SER A 59 -1.98 -14.68 -16.01
CA SER A 59 -3.33 -15.10 -15.64
C SER A 59 -4.21 -13.92 -15.27
N GLY A 60 -5.47 -13.99 -15.62
CA GLY A 60 -6.50 -13.00 -15.33
C GLY A 60 -6.40 -11.73 -16.18
N THR A 61 -7.40 -10.84 -16.03
CA THR A 61 -7.44 -9.52 -16.64
C THR A 61 -7.51 -8.46 -15.55
N PRO A 62 -6.57 -7.52 -15.47
CA PRO A 62 -6.58 -6.50 -14.43
C PRO A 62 -7.73 -5.51 -14.63
N SER A 63 -8.22 -4.97 -13.53
CA SER A 63 -8.97 -3.72 -13.54
C SER A 63 -7.99 -2.56 -13.67
N MET A 64 -8.32 -1.59 -14.53
CA MET A 64 -7.48 -0.43 -14.82
C MET A 64 -8.12 0.83 -14.23
N PHE A 65 -7.29 1.70 -13.68
CA PHE A 65 -7.70 2.98 -13.14
C PHE A 65 -6.76 4.09 -13.60
N HIS A 66 -7.30 5.07 -14.32
CA HIS A 66 -6.58 6.29 -14.68
C HIS A 66 -6.50 7.20 -13.45
N SER A 67 -5.33 7.23 -12.81
CA SER A 67 -5.10 8.06 -11.62
C SER A 67 -4.78 9.52 -11.96
N SER A 68 -4.52 9.81 -13.21
CA SER A 68 -4.45 11.13 -13.84
C SER A 68 -4.48 10.94 -15.37
N ASP A 69 -4.48 12.04 -16.11
CA ASP A 69 -4.40 12.00 -17.59
C ASP A 69 -3.12 11.32 -18.11
N LEU A 70 -2.09 11.20 -17.27
CA LEU A 70 -0.78 10.65 -17.62
C LEU A 70 -0.46 9.33 -16.91
N ALA A 71 -1.34 8.81 -16.09
CA ALA A 71 -1.00 7.69 -15.22
C ALA A 71 -2.13 6.69 -15.08
N GLU A 72 -1.80 5.46 -15.37
CA GLU A 72 -2.70 4.31 -15.24
C GLU A 72 -2.15 3.30 -14.22
N ARG A 73 -3.06 2.74 -13.44
CA ARG A 73 -2.76 1.74 -12.42
C ARG A 73 -3.57 0.49 -12.66
N SER A 74 -2.97 -0.67 -12.40
CA SER A 74 -3.68 -1.93 -12.45
C SER A 74 -3.86 -2.55 -11.05
N PHE A 75 -5.00 -3.19 -10.86
CA PHE A 75 -5.32 -3.91 -9.64
C PHE A 75 -6.21 -5.12 -9.93
N CYS A 76 -6.29 -6.05 -9.00
CA CYS A 76 -7.19 -7.19 -9.11
C CYS A 76 -8.62 -6.79 -8.77
N GLY A 77 -9.55 -6.90 -9.71
CA GLY A 77 -10.97 -6.61 -9.47
C GLY A 77 -11.65 -7.52 -8.44
N THR A 78 -11.04 -8.66 -8.07
CA THR A 78 -11.58 -9.59 -7.07
C THR A 78 -11.16 -9.23 -5.64
N CYS A 79 -9.86 -8.94 -5.41
CA CYS A 79 -9.33 -8.72 -4.05
C CYS A 79 -8.75 -7.31 -3.81
N GLY A 80 -8.77 -6.43 -4.83
CA GLY A 80 -8.22 -5.08 -4.73
C GLY A 80 -6.70 -5.00 -4.76
N GLY A 81 -5.98 -6.12 -4.84
CA GLY A 81 -4.52 -6.14 -4.80
C GLY A 81 -3.91 -5.30 -5.93
N ALA A 82 -3.17 -4.23 -5.57
CA ALA A 82 -2.53 -3.33 -6.52
C ALA A 82 -1.27 -3.97 -7.12
N MET A 83 -1.08 -3.83 -8.45
CA MET A 83 0.00 -4.52 -9.15
C MET A 83 0.93 -3.58 -9.90
N THR A 84 0.42 -2.74 -10.79
CA THR A 84 1.28 -1.93 -11.64
C THR A 84 0.88 -0.47 -11.70
N PHE A 85 1.83 0.34 -12.13
CA PHE A 85 1.67 1.73 -12.52
C PHE A 85 2.44 1.94 -13.81
N GLN A 86 1.86 2.68 -14.74
CA GLN A 86 2.55 3.12 -15.95
C GLN A 86 2.14 4.53 -16.33
N ALA A 87 3.06 5.26 -16.96
CA ALA A 87 2.73 6.52 -17.61
C ALA A 87 2.04 6.23 -18.95
N VAL A 88 0.96 6.97 -19.25
CA VAL A 88 0.25 6.90 -20.52
C VAL A 88 0.43 8.22 -21.26
N GLY A 89 0.52 8.19 -22.59
CA GLY A 89 0.28 9.38 -23.39
C GLY A 89 1.42 10.00 -24.21
N ASP A 90 2.59 9.37 -24.35
CA ASP A 90 3.54 9.77 -25.38
C ASP A 90 3.96 8.59 -26.27
N PRO A 91 3.34 8.39 -27.43
CA PRO A 91 3.72 7.31 -28.33
C PRO A 91 5.12 7.48 -28.96
N LYS A 92 5.79 8.63 -28.75
CA LYS A 92 7.16 8.95 -29.21
C LYS A 92 8.14 9.05 -28.05
N GLY A 93 7.69 8.78 -26.84
CA GLY A 93 8.52 8.80 -25.63
C GLY A 93 9.55 7.65 -25.57
N PRO A 94 10.44 7.67 -24.56
CA PRO A 94 11.37 6.58 -24.31
C PRO A 94 10.62 5.26 -24.11
N PRO A 95 11.31 4.09 -24.12
CA PRO A 95 10.67 2.79 -23.91
C PRO A 95 9.70 2.86 -22.73
N GLN A 96 8.48 2.39 -22.94
CA GLN A 96 7.46 2.45 -21.89
C GLN A 96 7.95 1.64 -20.68
N VAL A 97 7.97 2.30 -19.54
CA VAL A 97 8.34 1.67 -18.27
C VAL A 97 7.07 1.30 -17.55
N ILE A 98 6.97 0.04 -17.15
CA ILE A 98 5.97 -0.43 -16.21
C ILE A 98 6.61 -0.53 -14.82
N TRP A 99 5.95 0.02 -13.84
CA TRP A 99 6.35 -0.03 -12.44
C TRP A 99 5.50 -1.06 -11.72
N ILE A 100 6.13 -2.10 -11.20
CA ILE A 100 5.46 -3.18 -10.47
C ILE A 100 5.56 -2.88 -8.98
N THR A 101 4.46 -3.08 -8.25
CA THR A 101 4.50 -2.99 -6.79
C THR A 101 5.32 -4.13 -6.21
N LEU A 102 6.30 -3.82 -5.38
CA LEU A 102 7.13 -4.85 -4.73
C LEU A 102 6.28 -5.84 -3.91
N GLY A 103 5.24 -5.33 -3.24
CA GLY A 103 4.37 -6.16 -2.41
C GLY A 103 3.57 -7.22 -3.17
N SER A 104 3.40 -7.07 -4.49
CA SER A 104 2.75 -8.07 -5.34
C SER A 104 3.69 -9.17 -5.84
N MET A 105 4.99 -9.03 -5.68
CA MET A 105 5.98 -10.01 -6.10
C MET A 105 6.00 -11.23 -5.17
N ASP A 106 6.37 -12.40 -5.69
CA ASP A 106 6.46 -13.63 -4.90
C ASP A 106 7.73 -13.67 -4.04
N ARG A 107 8.82 -13.07 -4.53
CA ARG A 107 10.10 -12.98 -3.82
C ARG A 107 10.55 -11.51 -3.66
N PRO A 108 9.80 -10.69 -2.91
CA PRO A 108 10.11 -9.27 -2.77
C PRO A 108 11.42 -8.99 -2.04
N GLY A 109 11.91 -9.95 -1.23
CA GLY A 109 13.18 -9.83 -0.50
C GLY A 109 14.43 -9.85 -1.40
N ASP A 110 14.33 -10.39 -2.61
CA ASP A 110 15.43 -10.48 -3.58
C ASP A 110 15.71 -9.13 -4.27
N ILE A 111 14.83 -8.15 -4.09
CA ILE A 111 14.93 -6.83 -4.73
C ILE A 111 15.24 -5.78 -3.67
N THR A 112 16.41 -5.19 -3.78
CA THR A 112 16.84 -4.12 -2.87
C THR A 112 16.51 -2.76 -3.47
N PRO A 113 15.83 -1.87 -2.74
CA PRO A 113 15.57 -0.50 -3.15
C PRO A 113 16.87 0.29 -3.31
N THR A 114 16.84 1.31 -4.17
CA THR A 114 18.02 2.13 -4.51
C THR A 114 17.90 3.57 -4.04
N HIS A 115 16.71 4.06 -3.80
CA HIS A 115 16.47 5.45 -3.37
C HIS A 115 15.03 5.68 -2.91
N HIS A 116 14.81 6.86 -2.32
CA HIS A 116 13.52 7.36 -1.87
C HIS A 116 13.11 8.58 -2.69
N ILE A 117 11.83 8.68 -3.05
CA ILE A 117 11.24 9.85 -3.71
C ILE A 117 10.01 10.35 -2.94
N PHE A 118 9.69 11.65 -3.11
CA PHE A 118 8.60 12.31 -2.43
C PHE A 118 8.72 12.21 -0.89
N THR A 119 9.94 12.40 -0.39
CA THR A 119 10.19 12.27 1.06
C THR A 119 9.54 13.39 1.87
N ASP A 120 9.18 14.52 1.25
CA ASP A 120 8.45 15.60 1.91
C ASP A 120 6.98 15.21 2.20
N ASP A 121 6.41 14.28 1.43
CA ASP A 121 5.07 13.75 1.64
C ASP A 121 5.01 12.63 2.70
N LYS A 122 6.15 12.24 3.25
CA LYS A 122 6.28 11.12 4.18
C LYS A 122 5.72 11.49 5.56
N PRO A 123 4.86 10.66 6.19
CA PRO A 123 4.48 10.88 7.59
C PRO A 123 5.71 11.04 8.48
N ALA A 124 5.70 12.01 9.38
CA ALA A 124 6.87 12.36 10.19
C ALA A 124 7.40 11.18 11.03
N TRP A 125 6.50 10.34 11.54
CA TRP A 125 6.84 9.15 12.32
C TRP A 125 7.45 8.01 11.48
N LEU A 126 7.23 7.99 10.15
CA LEU A 126 7.75 6.92 9.30
C LEU A 126 9.21 7.20 8.95
N GLN A 127 10.12 6.55 9.62
CA GLN A 127 11.55 6.64 9.33
C GLN A 127 12.06 5.27 8.87
N VAL A 128 12.48 5.18 7.61
CA VAL A 128 13.19 4.00 7.10
C VAL A 128 14.66 4.19 7.42
N ASP A 129 15.23 3.22 8.16
CA ASP A 129 16.61 3.25 8.64
C ASP A 129 17.54 2.62 7.61
N ASP A 130 17.91 3.43 6.63
CA ASP A 130 18.85 3.09 5.57
C ASP A 130 19.64 4.33 5.12
N GLU A 131 20.71 4.11 4.36
CA GLU A 131 21.58 5.17 3.81
C GLU A 131 21.25 5.52 2.35
N LEU A 132 20.08 5.10 1.84
CA LEU A 132 19.71 5.35 0.46
C LEU A 132 19.51 6.84 0.17
N PRO A 133 19.83 7.30 -1.03
CA PRO A 133 19.55 8.68 -1.45
C PRO A 133 18.07 9.04 -1.30
N ARG A 134 17.81 10.25 -0.78
CA ARG A 134 16.48 10.78 -0.51
C ARG A 134 16.21 12.03 -1.34
N PHE A 135 15.12 11.99 -2.10
CA PHE A 135 14.69 13.10 -2.94
C PHE A 135 13.35 13.66 -2.41
N PRO A 136 13.29 14.98 -2.15
CA PRO A 136 12.07 15.63 -1.63
C PRO A 136 10.85 15.41 -2.51
N SER A 137 11.07 15.42 -3.83
CA SER A 137 10.05 15.23 -4.85
C SER A 137 10.45 14.09 -5.80
N GLN A 138 9.94 14.12 -7.02
CA GLN A 138 10.35 13.19 -8.07
C GLN A 138 11.83 13.36 -8.43
N LEU A 139 12.42 12.32 -9.01
CA LEU A 139 13.81 12.38 -9.49
C LEU A 139 14.00 13.53 -10.49
N PRO A 140 15.07 14.32 -10.37
CA PRO A 140 15.26 15.53 -11.16
C PRO A 140 15.26 15.32 -12.68
N TRP A 141 15.55 14.10 -13.15
CA TRP A 141 15.60 13.74 -14.57
C TRP A 141 14.31 13.14 -15.13
N LEU A 142 13.29 12.97 -14.27
CA LEU A 142 11.98 12.45 -14.65
C LEU A 142 10.94 13.59 -14.70
N ARG A 143 10.93 14.39 -15.76
CA ARG A 143 10.01 15.50 -16.04
C ARG A 143 10.17 16.73 -15.13
N THR A 144 9.93 17.90 -15.72
CA THR A 144 9.96 19.17 -14.99
C THR A 144 8.70 19.31 -14.12
N GLN A 145 8.81 20.05 -13.01
CA GLN A 145 7.67 20.36 -12.13
C GLN A 145 6.50 21.04 -12.89
N ASP A 146 6.79 21.79 -13.95
CA ASP A 146 5.79 22.45 -14.79
C ASP A 146 4.94 21.46 -15.60
N GLU A 147 5.47 20.28 -15.95
CA GLU A 147 4.71 19.24 -16.64
C GLU A 147 3.80 18.49 -15.67
N LEU A 148 4.21 18.33 -14.40
CA LEU A 148 3.40 17.72 -13.35
C LEU A 148 2.29 18.66 -12.86
N ALA A 149 2.53 19.97 -12.82
CA ALA A 149 1.57 20.97 -12.38
C ALA A 149 0.38 21.16 -13.34
N ARG A 150 0.50 20.74 -14.59
CA ARG A 150 -0.57 20.85 -15.59
C ARG A 150 -1.61 19.73 -15.52
N HIS A 151 -1.38 18.73 -14.71
CA HIS A 151 -2.28 17.59 -14.60
C HIS A 151 -3.10 17.74 -13.32
N THR A 152 -4.41 17.87 -13.51
CA THR A 152 -5.39 17.86 -12.45
C THR A 152 -5.34 16.49 -11.74
N VAL A 153 -4.51 16.42 -10.70
CA VAL A 153 -4.71 15.44 -9.66
C VAL A 153 -6.10 15.73 -9.08
N PRO A 154 -6.98 14.75 -8.87
CA PRO A 154 -8.23 14.98 -8.16
C PRO A 154 -7.92 15.83 -6.93
N ASP A 155 -8.72 16.86 -6.68
CA ASP A 155 -8.51 17.81 -5.59
C ASP A 155 -8.36 17.05 -4.28
N THR A 156 -7.12 16.87 -3.91
CA THR A 156 -6.71 16.23 -2.68
C THR A 156 -6.03 17.28 -1.82
N SER A 157 -6.55 18.52 -1.87
CA SER A 157 -6.08 19.65 -1.08
C SER A 157 -6.22 19.38 0.42
N TYR A 158 -5.30 18.62 0.93
CA TYR A 158 -5.05 18.50 2.35
C TYR A 158 -3.58 18.84 2.56
N ASP A 159 -3.37 20.03 3.04
CA ASP A 159 -2.07 20.50 3.51
C ASP A 159 -1.65 19.61 4.66
N ASP A 160 -0.49 18.94 4.53
CA ASP A 160 0.20 18.53 5.71
C ASP A 160 1.59 17.97 5.48
N PRO A 161 2.47 18.18 6.46
CA PRO A 161 2.94 17.13 7.36
C PRO A 161 2.42 17.37 8.77
N GLN A 162 1.25 16.85 9.15
CA GLN A 162 0.78 17.01 10.51
C GLN A 162 1.61 16.15 11.44
N THR A 163 2.27 16.82 12.35
CA THR A 163 2.82 16.24 13.54
C THR A 163 1.79 16.41 14.65
N GLY A 164 1.28 15.33 15.17
CA GLY A 164 0.28 15.34 16.23
C GLY A 164 -0.06 13.93 16.64
N GLN A 165 -0.87 13.80 17.64
CA GLN A 165 -1.47 12.52 18.05
C GLN A 165 -2.93 12.78 18.39
N LEU A 166 -3.83 12.03 17.79
CA LEU A 166 -5.23 12.08 18.15
C LEU A 166 -5.45 11.43 19.51
N GLY A 167 -6.30 12.08 20.30
CA GLY A 167 -6.74 11.59 21.59
C GLY A 167 -8.08 10.86 21.53
N ASN A 168 -8.48 10.30 22.67
CA ASN A 168 -9.79 9.67 22.82
C ASN A 168 -10.93 10.63 22.47
N GLY A 169 -11.83 10.17 21.60
CA GLY A 169 -12.97 10.96 21.11
C GLY A 169 -12.68 11.84 19.90
N ASP A 170 -11.43 12.00 19.50
CA ASP A 170 -11.10 12.72 18.27
C ASP A 170 -11.51 11.91 17.05
N SER A 171 -11.99 12.59 16.03
CA SER A 171 -12.39 11.97 14.78
C SER A 171 -11.41 12.28 13.64
N PHE A 172 -11.28 11.35 12.71
CA PHE A 172 -10.52 11.53 11.48
C PHE A 172 -11.27 10.99 10.27
N GLU A 173 -10.89 11.47 9.14
CA GLU A 173 -11.46 11.04 7.87
C GLU A 173 -10.40 10.39 6.97
N GLY A 174 -10.91 9.64 6.01
CA GLY A 174 -10.08 9.05 4.99
C GLY A 174 -10.89 8.52 3.81
N GLY A 175 -10.19 7.85 2.90
CA GLY A 175 -10.84 7.26 1.75
C GLY A 175 -9.85 6.89 0.65
N CYS A 176 -10.37 6.42 -0.47
CA CYS A 176 -9.60 5.97 -1.61
C CYS A 176 -9.13 7.15 -2.49
N LEU A 177 -8.22 6.86 -3.41
CA LEU A 177 -7.67 7.87 -4.33
C LEU A 177 -8.73 8.54 -5.21
N CYS A 178 -9.69 7.78 -5.75
CA CYS A 178 -10.71 8.32 -6.64
C CYS A 178 -11.85 9.06 -5.92
N GLY A 179 -11.89 9.02 -4.58
CA GLY A 179 -12.93 9.66 -3.75
C GLY A 179 -14.29 8.94 -3.76
N ALA A 180 -14.43 7.82 -4.48
CA ALA A 180 -15.68 7.04 -4.50
C ALA A 180 -16.00 6.45 -3.13
N LEU A 181 -14.98 6.10 -2.34
CA LEU A 181 -15.14 5.68 -0.95
C LEU A 181 -14.57 6.72 0.00
N ARG A 182 -15.37 7.10 0.99
CA ARG A 182 -14.95 7.93 2.12
C ARG A 182 -15.42 7.28 3.41
N TYR A 183 -14.69 7.52 4.49
CA TYR A 183 -15.05 7.07 5.84
C TYR A 183 -14.74 8.16 6.86
N CYS A 184 -15.41 8.06 8.01
CA CYS A 184 -15.08 8.77 9.24
C CYS A 184 -14.87 7.73 10.34
N ALA A 185 -13.92 7.97 11.21
CA ALA A 185 -13.63 7.12 12.35
C ALA A 185 -13.33 7.95 13.60
N THR A 186 -13.72 7.46 14.77
CA THR A 186 -13.45 8.09 16.07
C THR A 186 -12.45 7.23 16.85
N VAL A 187 -11.44 7.87 17.38
CA VAL A 187 -10.34 7.23 18.11
C VAL A 187 -10.80 6.88 19.53
N GLY A 188 -10.55 5.64 19.98
CA GLY A 188 -10.76 5.21 21.36
C GLY A 188 -9.66 5.67 22.31
N GLU A 189 -9.69 5.21 23.57
CA GLU A 189 -8.72 5.63 24.60
C GLU A 189 -7.26 5.32 24.25
N THR A 190 -6.99 4.13 23.71
CA THR A 190 -5.64 3.70 23.33
C THR A 190 -5.70 2.80 22.10
N PRO A 191 -6.01 3.37 20.93
CA PRO A 191 -6.15 2.55 19.73
C PRO A 191 -4.81 1.91 19.37
N PRO A 192 -4.75 0.58 19.21
CA PRO A 192 -3.54 -0.04 18.71
C PRO A 192 -3.20 0.50 17.31
N THR A 193 -1.95 0.91 17.13
CA THR A 193 -1.39 1.31 15.84
C THR A 193 -0.14 0.50 15.57
N GLY A 194 -0.01 -0.07 14.39
CA GLY A 194 1.11 -0.97 14.13
C GLY A 194 1.47 -1.13 12.67
N HIS A 195 2.57 -1.83 12.48
CA HIS A 195 3.05 -2.29 11.19
C HIS A 195 2.88 -3.80 11.07
N CYS A 196 2.39 -4.28 9.95
CA CYS A 196 2.30 -5.70 9.62
C CYS A 196 3.22 -6.02 8.43
N HIS A 197 4.11 -6.99 8.62
CA HIS A 197 5.07 -7.42 7.60
C HIS A 197 4.62 -8.66 6.82
N CYS A 198 3.45 -9.24 7.10
CA CYS A 198 3.03 -10.49 6.47
C CYS A 198 2.84 -10.37 4.95
N GLY A 199 3.08 -11.48 4.24
CA GLY A 199 2.92 -11.55 2.77
C GLY A 199 1.52 -11.22 2.29
N MET A 200 0.48 -11.62 3.06
CA MET A 200 -0.92 -11.32 2.71
C MET A 200 -1.22 -9.82 2.68
N CYS A 201 -0.76 -9.07 3.68
CA CYS A 201 -0.96 -7.62 3.72
C CYS A 201 -0.18 -6.92 2.60
N ARG A 202 1.05 -7.36 2.29
CA ARG A 202 1.80 -6.86 1.14
C ARG A 202 1.07 -7.12 -0.17
N LYS A 203 0.60 -8.35 -0.42
CA LYS A 203 -0.13 -8.69 -1.66
C LYS A 203 -1.49 -8.00 -1.77
N ALA A 204 -2.17 -7.76 -0.65
CA ALA A 204 -3.44 -7.04 -0.65
C ALA A 204 -3.29 -5.58 -1.06
N THR A 205 -2.24 -4.92 -0.58
CA THR A 205 -2.01 -3.50 -0.84
C THR A 205 -1.04 -3.22 -1.97
N GLY A 206 -0.17 -4.17 -2.32
CA GLY A 206 1.01 -3.93 -3.15
C GLY A 206 2.11 -3.15 -2.42
N ALA A 207 1.86 -2.66 -1.21
CA ALA A 207 2.82 -1.90 -0.43
C ALA A 207 3.91 -2.79 0.19
N THR A 208 4.99 -2.17 0.63
CA THR A 208 6.14 -2.85 1.23
C THR A 208 5.81 -3.42 2.60
N LEU A 209 4.97 -2.69 3.35
CA LEU A 209 4.40 -3.11 4.61
C LEU A 209 3.01 -2.48 4.78
N PHE A 210 2.22 -3.01 5.68
CA PHE A 210 0.89 -2.52 6.00
C PHE A 210 0.90 -1.82 7.36
N SER A 211 0.63 -0.53 7.38
CA SER A 211 0.49 0.25 8.61
C SER A 211 -0.98 0.53 8.87
N TRP A 212 -1.41 0.35 10.10
CA TRP A 212 -2.83 0.36 10.45
C TRP A 212 -3.10 0.99 11.82
N ILE A 213 -4.34 1.41 12.01
CA ILE A 213 -4.95 1.75 13.30
C ILE A 213 -6.19 0.86 13.50
N GLU A 214 -6.38 0.37 14.71
CA GLU A 214 -7.57 -0.38 15.08
C GLU A 214 -8.66 0.57 15.60
N ILE A 215 -9.86 0.43 15.05
CA ILE A 215 -11.04 1.23 15.40
C ILE A 215 -12.19 0.28 15.69
N ALA A 216 -12.82 0.43 16.84
CA ALA A 216 -14.03 -0.31 17.18
C ALA A 216 -15.13 -0.11 16.11
N ALA A 217 -15.88 -1.15 15.78
CA ALA A 217 -16.81 -1.10 14.66
C ALA A 217 -17.88 -0.01 14.80
N GLU A 218 -18.35 0.25 16.00
CA GLU A 218 -19.29 1.32 16.31
C GLU A 218 -18.73 2.73 16.08
N ASN A 219 -17.41 2.85 16.04
CA ASN A 219 -16.67 4.09 15.82
C ASN A 219 -16.18 4.28 14.38
N PHE A 220 -16.58 3.40 13.46
CA PHE A 220 -16.21 3.47 12.04
C PHE A 220 -17.44 3.49 11.15
N ALA A 221 -17.50 4.43 10.21
CA ALA A 221 -18.58 4.50 9.24
C ALA A 221 -18.07 4.91 7.84
N PHE A 222 -18.57 4.23 6.82
CA PHE A 222 -18.45 4.74 5.44
C PHE A 222 -19.41 5.92 5.27
N THR A 223 -18.87 7.09 4.91
CA THR A 223 -19.64 8.32 4.69
C THR A 223 -19.98 8.53 3.22
N ARG A 224 -19.31 7.81 2.32
CA ARG A 224 -19.59 7.80 0.87
C ARG A 224 -19.23 6.46 0.27
N GLY A 225 -20.13 5.97 -0.60
CA GLY A 225 -19.98 4.74 -1.37
C GLY A 225 -20.02 3.47 -0.52
N GLU A 226 -20.04 2.34 -1.19
CA GLU A 226 -20.02 1.02 -0.57
C GLU A 226 -18.74 0.29 -1.02
N PRO A 227 -17.95 -0.27 -0.10
CA PRO A 227 -16.75 -1.00 -0.47
C PRO A 227 -17.10 -2.38 -1.04
N ARG A 228 -16.27 -2.84 -1.95
CA ARG A 228 -16.25 -4.25 -2.28
C ARG A 228 -15.55 -5.02 -1.16
N THR A 229 -16.13 -6.15 -0.78
CA THR A 229 -15.59 -7.02 0.28
C THR A 229 -14.99 -8.27 -0.33
N PHE A 230 -13.78 -8.61 0.13
CA PHE A 230 -13.07 -9.83 -0.21
C PHE A 230 -12.74 -10.62 1.05
N SER A 231 -13.22 -11.88 1.15
CA SER A 231 -12.83 -12.78 2.24
C SER A 231 -11.43 -13.33 1.96
N SER A 232 -10.44 -12.79 2.68
CA SER A 232 -9.03 -13.16 2.50
C SER A 232 -8.65 -14.45 3.24
N SER A 233 -9.48 -14.86 4.19
CA SER A 233 -9.49 -16.18 4.85
C SER A 233 -10.90 -16.44 5.41
N HIS A 234 -11.10 -17.58 6.08
CA HIS A 234 -12.37 -17.85 6.77
C HIS A 234 -12.60 -16.91 7.97
N LEU A 235 -11.53 -16.29 8.51
CA LEU A 235 -11.59 -15.38 9.65
C LEU A 235 -11.48 -13.90 9.27
N ALA A 236 -11.20 -13.56 8.00
CA ALA A 236 -10.80 -12.21 7.67
C ALA A 236 -11.40 -11.67 6.37
N GLN A 237 -11.89 -10.46 6.45
CA GLN A 237 -12.46 -9.72 5.32
C GLN A 237 -11.68 -8.42 5.08
N ARG A 238 -11.55 -8.05 3.80
CA ARG A 238 -10.92 -6.81 3.35
C ARG A 238 -11.91 -6.00 2.54
N ASN A 239 -11.97 -4.72 2.82
CA ASN A 239 -12.80 -3.76 2.11
C ASN A 239 -11.92 -2.92 1.19
N PHE A 240 -12.26 -2.84 -0.08
CA PHE A 240 -11.52 -2.06 -1.06
C PHE A 240 -12.43 -1.30 -2.01
N CYS A 241 -11.89 -0.28 -2.66
CA CYS A 241 -12.61 0.49 -3.66
C CYS A 241 -12.67 -0.28 -4.98
N GLU A 242 -13.85 -0.58 -5.48
CA GLU A 242 -14.04 -1.26 -6.78
C GLU A 242 -13.52 -0.44 -7.96
N THR A 243 -13.50 0.90 -7.85
CA THR A 243 -13.08 1.82 -8.91
C THR A 243 -11.57 1.92 -9.03
N CYS A 244 -10.83 2.04 -7.91
CA CYS A 244 -9.38 2.31 -7.93
C CYS A 244 -8.51 1.29 -7.18
N GLY A 245 -9.09 0.23 -6.62
CA GLY A 245 -8.37 -0.84 -5.94
C GLY A 245 -7.89 -0.53 -4.51
N CYS A 246 -8.00 0.71 -4.05
CA CYS A 246 -7.48 1.10 -2.74
C CYS A 246 -8.07 0.26 -1.61
N GLN A 247 -7.22 -0.35 -0.79
CA GLN A 247 -7.63 -1.02 0.45
C GLN A 247 -8.04 0.02 1.49
N ILE A 248 -9.21 -0.15 2.10
CA ILE A 248 -9.80 0.83 3.04
C ILE A 248 -9.91 0.29 4.45
N ALA A 249 -10.21 -0.99 4.60
CA ALA A 249 -10.32 -1.60 5.92
C ALA A 249 -10.08 -3.11 5.85
N PHE A 250 -9.66 -3.65 6.96
CA PHE A 250 -9.56 -5.07 7.23
C PHE A 250 -10.33 -5.34 8.52
N ARG A 251 -11.05 -6.44 8.60
CA ARG A 251 -11.69 -6.90 9.84
C ARG A 251 -11.64 -8.42 9.94
N PHE A 252 -11.67 -8.93 11.16
CA PHE A 252 -11.99 -10.33 11.37
C PHE A 252 -13.49 -10.55 11.13
N SER A 253 -13.87 -11.75 10.70
CA SER A 253 -15.28 -12.13 10.59
C SER A 253 -15.90 -12.22 11.99
N SER A 254 -17.20 -11.97 12.08
CA SER A 254 -17.97 -11.92 13.34
C SER A 254 -18.03 -13.25 14.13
N ASP A 255 -17.44 -14.32 13.59
CA ASP A 255 -17.37 -15.64 14.23
C ASP A 255 -16.22 -15.76 15.25
N THR A 256 -15.53 -14.66 15.57
CA THR A 256 -14.54 -14.65 16.65
C THR A 256 -15.27 -14.64 18.00
N GLU A 257 -14.86 -15.55 18.90
CA GLU A 257 -15.51 -15.78 20.20
C GLU A 257 -15.62 -14.54 21.10
N ASP A 258 -14.85 -13.51 20.83
CA ASP A 258 -14.73 -12.30 21.65
C ASP A 258 -15.81 -11.25 21.38
N GLY A 259 -16.60 -11.40 20.29
CA GLY A 259 -17.66 -10.46 19.92
C GLY A 259 -17.21 -9.02 19.70
N ASN A 260 -15.91 -8.77 19.72
CA ASN A 260 -15.32 -7.44 19.59
C ASN A 260 -15.04 -7.16 18.10
N GLU A 261 -16.00 -6.52 17.45
CA GLU A 261 -15.84 -6.15 16.04
C GLU A 261 -14.98 -4.89 15.95
N SER A 262 -13.84 -5.01 15.27
CA SER A 262 -12.95 -3.89 14.97
C SER A 262 -12.62 -3.81 13.49
N TYR A 263 -12.44 -2.58 13.01
CA TYR A 263 -11.83 -2.30 11.71
C TYR A 263 -10.36 -1.92 11.89
N TRP A 264 -9.49 -2.55 11.12
CA TRP A 264 -8.09 -2.16 11.00
C TRP A 264 -7.94 -1.32 9.75
N VAL A 265 -7.81 -0.03 9.96
CA VAL A 265 -7.84 0.99 8.90
C VAL A 265 -6.42 1.26 8.42
N PRO A 266 -6.13 1.11 7.12
CA PRO A 266 -4.81 1.40 6.56
C PRO A 266 -4.46 2.88 6.72
N LEU A 267 -3.33 3.19 7.34
CA LEU A 267 -2.89 4.57 7.55
C LEU A 267 -2.65 5.33 6.23
N GLY A 268 -2.28 4.63 5.15
CA GLY A 268 -2.15 5.25 3.84
C GLY A 268 -3.45 5.78 3.25
N SER A 269 -4.61 5.26 3.70
CA SER A 269 -5.93 5.73 3.28
C SER A 269 -6.45 6.91 4.10
N ALA A 270 -5.88 7.18 5.29
CA ALA A 270 -6.23 8.35 6.10
C ALA A 270 -5.83 9.64 5.37
N ASP A 271 -6.61 10.71 5.59
CA ASP A 271 -6.29 12.01 5.01
C ASP A 271 -5.05 12.62 5.66
N GLN A 272 -4.87 12.37 6.95
CA GLN A 272 -3.79 12.88 7.78
C GLN A 272 -3.02 11.73 8.46
N PRO A 273 -2.25 10.93 7.72
CA PRO A 273 -1.56 9.76 8.27
C PRO A 273 -0.48 10.12 9.31
N GLY A 274 0.01 11.36 9.32
CA GLY A 274 1.00 11.85 10.28
C GLY A 274 0.52 11.85 11.73
N LEU A 275 -0.79 11.78 11.98
CA LEU A 275 -1.40 11.77 13.31
C LEU A 275 -1.35 10.39 14.03
N PHE A 276 -0.87 9.33 13.35
CA PHE A 276 -0.96 7.96 13.85
C PHE A 276 0.42 7.29 13.90
N ALA A 277 1.24 7.62 14.88
CA ALA A 277 2.52 6.96 15.02
C ALA A 277 2.35 5.49 15.47
N PRO A 278 2.76 4.49 14.65
CA PRO A 278 2.73 3.09 15.07
C PRO A 278 3.61 2.82 16.29
N THR A 279 3.12 1.98 17.18
CA THR A 279 3.79 1.62 18.44
C THR A 279 4.45 0.26 18.41
N HIS A 280 4.14 -0.56 17.40
CA HIS A 280 4.63 -1.93 17.32
C HIS A 280 4.68 -2.48 15.89
N GLN A 281 5.32 -3.63 15.74
CA GLN A 281 5.46 -4.39 14.50
C GLN A 281 5.07 -5.85 14.73
N ILE A 282 4.25 -6.41 13.83
CA ILE A 282 3.81 -7.81 13.85
C ILE A 282 4.29 -8.54 12.61
N PHE A 283 4.38 -9.88 12.70
CA PHE A 283 4.89 -10.74 11.64
C PHE A 283 6.30 -10.34 11.20
N ILE A 284 7.18 -10.01 12.17
CA ILE A 284 8.55 -9.60 11.83
C ILE A 284 9.38 -10.74 11.21
N ARG A 285 8.97 -12.00 11.36
CA ARG A 285 9.56 -13.15 10.66
C ARG A 285 9.45 -13.02 9.13
N ASP A 286 8.42 -12.29 8.64
CA ASP A 286 8.13 -12.07 7.23
C ASP A 286 8.68 -10.71 6.74
N ARG A 287 9.36 -9.96 7.63
CA ARG A 287 9.96 -8.67 7.29
C ARG A 287 11.00 -8.84 6.19
N LEU A 288 10.94 -7.96 5.19
CA LEU A 288 11.92 -7.93 4.13
C LEU A 288 13.33 -7.68 4.71
N PRO A 289 14.36 -8.43 4.27
CA PRO A 289 15.66 -8.45 4.96
C PRO A 289 16.36 -7.08 5.00
N TRP A 290 16.07 -6.23 4.04
CA TRP A 290 16.63 -4.88 3.94
C TRP A 290 15.74 -3.80 4.59
N LEU A 291 14.47 -4.12 4.96
CA LEU A 291 13.57 -3.13 5.54
C LEU A 291 13.82 -3.00 7.05
N ARG A 292 14.29 -1.84 7.44
CA ARG A 292 14.44 -1.45 8.85
C ARG A 292 13.69 -0.15 9.08
N LEU A 293 12.94 -0.09 10.17
CA LEU A 293 12.27 1.13 10.62
C LEU A 293 13.04 1.64 11.83
N ALA A 294 13.26 2.95 11.88
CA ALA A 294 13.90 3.58 13.03
C ALA A 294 12.93 3.66 14.21
N GLY A 295 13.49 3.75 15.41
CA GLY A 295 12.75 3.84 16.66
C GLY A 295 12.63 2.49 17.36
N GLU A 296 12.27 2.55 18.64
CA GLU A 296 12.07 1.37 19.49
C GLU A 296 10.61 0.91 19.42
N LEU A 297 10.26 0.20 18.35
CA LEU A 297 8.95 -0.42 18.20
C LEU A 297 8.96 -1.81 18.84
N ARG A 298 7.91 -2.15 19.59
CA ARG A 298 7.74 -3.52 20.08
C ARG A 298 7.58 -4.46 18.90
N GLU A 299 8.25 -5.62 18.95
CA GLU A 299 8.26 -6.58 17.84
C GLU A 299 7.65 -7.92 18.25
N TRP A 300 6.77 -8.45 17.39
CA TRP A 300 6.19 -9.78 17.52
C TRP A 300 6.51 -10.62 16.28
N PRO A 301 7.02 -11.85 16.47
CA PRO A 301 7.35 -12.74 15.35
C PRO A 301 6.16 -13.07 14.45
N GLY A 302 4.97 -13.19 15.04
CA GLY A 302 3.71 -13.46 14.36
C GLY A 302 2.65 -12.45 14.75
N GLN A 303 1.41 -12.92 14.87
CA GLN A 303 0.25 -12.15 15.29
C GLN A 303 0.35 -11.75 16.77
N LEU A 304 -0.39 -10.70 17.15
CA LEU A 304 -0.55 -10.35 18.56
C LEU A 304 -1.34 -11.47 19.29
N SER A 305 -0.96 -11.73 20.54
CA SER A 305 -1.50 -12.86 21.32
C SER A 305 -3.01 -12.81 21.60
N TRP A 306 -3.63 -11.64 21.44
CA TRP A 306 -5.07 -11.44 21.61
C TRP A 306 -5.86 -11.58 20.30
N ALA A 307 -5.18 -11.60 19.16
CA ALA A 307 -5.84 -11.79 17.88
C ALA A 307 -6.07 -13.29 17.62
N PRO A 308 -7.17 -13.69 16.94
CA PRO A 308 -7.45 -15.08 16.63
C PRO A 308 -6.26 -15.79 15.99
N SER A 309 -5.86 -16.94 16.53
CA SER A 309 -4.74 -17.71 15.99
C SER A 309 -5.21 -18.50 14.77
N ASP A 310 -4.77 -18.09 13.60
CA ASP A 310 -4.90 -18.88 12.38
C ASP A 310 -3.52 -19.10 11.77
N ASP A 311 -3.00 -20.32 11.92
CA ASP A 311 -1.71 -20.71 11.35
C ASP A 311 -1.72 -20.64 9.80
N SER A 312 -2.91 -20.61 9.17
CA SER A 312 -3.08 -20.45 7.72
C SER A 312 -2.79 -19.03 7.22
N LEU A 313 -2.75 -18.03 8.13
CA LEU A 313 -2.40 -16.65 7.80
C LEU A 313 -0.89 -16.47 7.56
N SER A 314 -0.09 -17.48 7.75
CA SER A 314 1.37 -17.37 7.77
C SER A 314 2.08 -17.61 6.45
N SER A 315 1.40 -18.03 5.38
CA SER A 315 2.06 -18.14 4.05
C SER A 315 1.03 -18.24 2.92
N PRO A 316 1.18 -17.52 1.80
CA PRO A 316 0.72 -18.01 0.51
C PRO A 316 1.69 -19.06 -0.04
#